data_1bfcbff454419551dc7e1682cf1acb67
#
_entry.id   1bfcbff454419551dc7e1682cf1acb67
#
_cell.length_a   1.000
_cell.length_b   1.000
_cell.length_c   1.000
_cell.angle_alpha   90.00
_cell.angle_beta   90.00
_cell.angle_gamma   90.00
#
_symmetry.space_group_name_H-M   'P 1'
#
loop_
_entity.id
_entity.type
_entity.pdbx_description
1 polymer ?
#
loop_
_entity_poly.entity_id
_entity_poly.type
_entity_poly.pdbx_seq_one_letter_code
_entity_poly.pdbx_strand_id
1 'polypeptide(L)'
;MAPVNNASRRNRDVSPPIETKNEAFTLESKLTDGRPMLDGKDWQLLEALQRDARLGFAELGRLVRLSAPAVAERVRRLEDAGVISGYHATVNPRRLDYALSAMVRLRCDGATCARIGSLVEDIPEVLECRRLAGEDSALLHVVAMSTGHLESVLDRLLKTGASNSTTTLIVLQTPHENRPLTRAMWNAAMAMSGD
;
A
#
# COMPACT_ATOMS: atom_id res chain seq x y z
N MET A 1 23.50 50.18 12.28
CA MET A 1 22.70 49.00 12.46
C MET A 1 22.89 48.10 11.27
N ALA A 2 23.68 47.05 11.39
CA ALA A 2 24.02 46.14 10.30
C ALA A 2 22.95 45.05 10.14
N PRO A 3 22.65 44.53 8.94
CA PRO A 3 21.70 43.46 8.73
C PRO A 3 22.34 42.11 9.07
N VAL A 4 21.60 41.30 9.81
CA VAL A 4 21.95 39.95 10.21
C VAL A 4 21.86 39.02 8.99
N ASN A 5 22.98 38.48 8.63
CA ASN A 5 23.17 37.47 7.58
C ASN A 5 22.63 36.11 8.08
N ASN A 6 21.52 35.62 7.51
CA ASN A 6 20.98 34.30 7.77
C ASN A 6 21.23 33.37 6.56
N ALA A 7 22.49 32.93 6.46
CA ALA A 7 22.89 31.94 5.50
C ALA A 7 22.89 30.54 6.14
N SER A 8 22.43 29.57 5.35
CA SER A 8 22.56 28.11 5.49
C SER A 8 21.60 27.40 6.43
N ARG A 9 20.38 27.20 5.97
CA ARG A 9 19.68 25.93 6.25
C ARG A 9 19.80 25.04 5.03
N ARG A 10 20.69 24.07 5.15
CA ARG A 10 20.89 23.01 4.17
C ARG A 10 19.58 22.31 3.89
N ASN A 11 19.19 22.35 2.64
CA ASN A 11 18.18 21.52 2.03
C ASN A 11 18.55 20.06 2.34
N ARG A 12 17.80 19.40 3.24
CA ARG A 12 17.90 17.95 3.40
C ARG A 12 17.15 17.36 2.24
N ASP A 13 17.88 16.65 1.39
CA ASP A 13 17.38 15.82 0.32
C ASP A 13 16.07 15.14 0.74
N VAL A 14 15.01 15.52 0.06
CA VAL A 14 13.78 14.77 0.02
C VAL A 14 14.13 13.54 -0.82
N SER A 15 14.16 12.38 -0.18
CA SER A 15 14.33 11.12 -0.88
C SER A 15 13.34 11.06 -2.05
N PRO A 16 13.76 10.58 -3.22
CA PRO A 16 12.89 10.48 -4.38
C PRO A 16 11.65 9.64 -4.02
N PRO A 17 10.50 9.88 -4.68
CA PRO A 17 9.31 9.08 -4.48
C PRO A 17 9.67 7.61 -4.70
N ILE A 18 9.19 6.74 -3.80
CA ILE A 18 9.36 5.30 -3.90
C ILE A 18 8.66 4.90 -5.18
N GLU A 19 9.44 4.59 -6.21
CA GLU A 19 8.93 3.93 -7.42
C GLU A 19 8.32 2.60 -6.97
N THR A 20 7.02 2.57 -6.80
CA THR A 20 6.27 1.32 -6.76
C THR A 20 6.41 0.72 -8.16
N LYS A 21 7.37 -0.19 -8.32
CA LYS A 21 7.43 -1.04 -9.50
C LYS A 21 6.14 -1.85 -9.55
N ASN A 22 5.15 -1.29 -10.19
CA ASN A 22 3.92 -1.96 -10.57
C ASN A 22 4.25 -2.90 -11.73
N GLU A 23 4.98 -3.98 -11.42
CA GLU A 23 5.09 -5.08 -12.35
C GLU A 23 3.68 -5.66 -12.49
N ALA A 24 3.14 -5.57 -13.69
CA ALA A 24 1.85 -6.10 -14.04
C ALA A 24 1.74 -7.55 -13.52
N PHE A 25 0.81 -7.79 -12.61
CA PHE A 25 0.52 -9.10 -12.07
C PHE A 25 0.01 -9.98 -13.22
N THR A 26 0.89 -10.73 -13.82
CA THR A 26 0.54 -11.79 -14.75
C THR A 26 0.24 -13.04 -13.92
N LEU A 27 -1.02 -13.42 -13.84
CA LEU A 27 -1.52 -14.57 -13.06
C LEU A 27 -0.80 -15.90 -13.37
N GLU A 28 -0.13 -16.01 -14.50
CA GLU A 28 0.41 -17.28 -15.01
C GLU A 28 1.89 -17.56 -14.72
N SER A 29 2.70 -16.55 -14.33
CA SER A 29 4.16 -16.75 -14.35
C SER A 29 4.85 -16.96 -13.00
N LYS A 30 4.15 -16.99 -11.86
CA LYS A 30 4.79 -17.09 -10.54
C LYS A 30 4.22 -18.17 -9.60
N LEU A 31 3.49 -19.15 -10.11
CA LEU A 31 2.98 -20.26 -9.30
C LEU A 31 3.95 -21.44 -9.14
N THR A 32 5.07 -21.45 -9.85
CA THR A 32 6.10 -22.47 -9.71
C THR A 32 7.48 -21.82 -9.74
N ASP A 33 8.31 -22.12 -8.76
CA ASP A 33 9.72 -21.78 -8.63
C ASP A 33 10.08 -20.32 -8.30
N GLY A 34 10.17 -20.00 -7.03
CA GLY A 34 10.71 -18.74 -6.55
C GLY A 34 10.12 -18.24 -5.22
N ARG A 35 9.26 -19.03 -4.59
CA ARG A 35 8.73 -18.66 -3.27
C ARG A 35 9.86 -18.69 -2.24
N PRO A 36 10.13 -17.60 -1.51
CA PRO A 36 11.12 -17.63 -0.45
C PRO A 36 10.70 -18.64 0.59
N MET A 37 11.59 -19.59 0.92
CA MET A 37 11.37 -20.51 2.03
C MET A 37 11.48 -19.73 3.34
N LEU A 38 10.34 -19.49 3.98
CA LEU A 38 10.24 -18.81 5.26
C LEU A 38 10.31 -19.80 6.40
N ASP A 39 11.28 -19.65 7.30
CA ASP A 39 11.33 -20.43 8.53
C ASP A 39 10.45 -19.84 9.65
N GLY A 40 10.40 -20.52 10.80
CA GLY A 40 9.61 -20.05 11.93
C GLY A 40 10.06 -18.72 12.50
N LYS A 41 11.35 -18.36 12.36
CA LYS A 41 11.89 -17.06 12.80
C LYS A 41 11.52 -15.96 11.85
N ASP A 42 11.55 -16.22 10.55
CA ASP A 42 11.12 -15.26 9.53
C ASP A 42 9.64 -14.89 9.74
N TRP A 43 8.78 -15.87 10.00
CA TRP A 43 7.36 -15.61 10.33
C TRP A 43 7.19 -14.79 11.60
N GLN A 44 7.96 -15.09 12.67
CA GLN A 44 7.92 -14.29 13.90
C GLN A 44 8.34 -12.85 13.67
N LEU A 45 9.36 -12.59 12.84
CA LEU A 45 9.81 -11.26 12.46
C LEU A 45 8.74 -10.54 11.65
N LEU A 46 8.15 -11.18 10.63
CA LEU A 46 7.08 -10.62 9.81
C LEU A 46 5.85 -10.25 10.65
N GLU A 47 5.42 -11.13 11.56
CA GLU A 47 4.27 -10.85 12.44
C GLU A 47 4.56 -9.72 13.42
N ALA A 48 5.78 -9.59 13.93
CA ALA A 48 6.18 -8.49 14.81
C ALA A 48 6.21 -7.14 14.05
N LEU A 49 6.85 -7.11 12.88
CA LEU A 49 6.98 -5.90 12.05
C LEU A 49 5.63 -5.42 11.49
N GLN A 50 4.71 -6.31 11.17
CA GLN A 50 3.35 -5.94 10.77
C GLN A 50 2.53 -5.31 11.90
N ARG A 51 2.84 -5.62 13.18
CA ARG A 51 2.19 -4.99 14.34
C ARG A 51 2.85 -3.67 14.71
N ASP A 52 4.17 -3.63 14.65
CA ASP A 52 4.95 -2.42 14.93
C ASP A 52 6.22 -2.38 14.08
N ALA A 53 6.14 -1.65 12.98
CA ALA A 53 7.27 -1.44 12.07
C ALA A 53 8.43 -0.62 12.67
N ARG A 54 8.28 -0.07 13.89
CA ARG A 54 9.29 0.75 14.56
C ARG A 54 10.20 -0.07 15.49
N LEU A 55 9.94 -1.37 15.65
CA LEU A 55 10.78 -2.25 16.47
C LEU A 55 12.22 -2.28 15.93
N GLY A 56 13.17 -1.98 16.81
CA GLY A 56 14.60 -2.07 16.48
C GLY A 56 15.08 -3.52 16.42
N PHE A 57 16.17 -3.78 15.70
CA PHE A 57 16.73 -5.12 15.56
C PHE A 57 17.11 -5.78 16.90
N ALA A 58 17.46 -5.01 17.92
CA ALA A 58 17.72 -5.53 19.25
C ALA A 58 16.44 -6.02 19.94
N GLU A 59 15.31 -5.35 19.73
CA GLU A 59 14.00 -5.76 20.28
C GLU A 59 13.46 -6.98 19.55
N LEU A 60 13.50 -6.95 18.21
CA LEU A 60 13.17 -8.10 17.39
C LEU A 60 14.03 -9.31 17.77
N GLY A 61 15.33 -9.11 18.00
CA GLY A 61 16.24 -10.15 18.43
C GLY A 61 15.82 -10.82 19.74
N ARG A 62 15.37 -10.04 20.72
CA ARG A 62 14.83 -10.57 21.98
C ARG A 62 13.56 -11.42 21.74
N LEU A 63 12.64 -10.95 20.89
CA LEU A 63 11.40 -11.65 20.54
C LEU A 63 11.66 -13.01 19.86
N VAL A 64 12.61 -13.05 18.91
CA VAL A 64 12.88 -14.26 18.13
C VAL A 64 14.07 -15.06 18.64
N ARG A 65 14.72 -14.63 19.73
CA ARG A 65 15.91 -15.25 20.34
C ARG A 65 17.06 -15.36 19.33
N LEU A 66 17.42 -14.22 18.72
CA LEU A 66 18.54 -14.05 17.82
C LEU A 66 19.33 -12.78 18.20
N SER A 67 20.59 -12.69 17.75
CA SER A 67 21.38 -11.46 17.85
C SER A 67 20.85 -10.38 16.89
N ALA A 68 21.04 -9.10 17.21
CA ALA A 68 20.63 -8.01 16.34
C ALA A 68 21.23 -8.09 14.91
N PRO A 69 22.51 -8.43 14.71
CA PRO A 69 23.05 -8.66 13.36
C PRO A 69 22.35 -9.79 12.60
N ALA A 70 22.02 -10.90 13.29
CA ALA A 70 21.30 -12.02 12.65
C ALA A 70 19.88 -11.64 12.26
N VAL A 71 19.20 -10.77 13.05
CA VAL A 71 17.90 -10.21 12.69
C VAL A 71 18.03 -9.30 11.49
N ALA A 72 19.00 -8.37 11.49
CA ALA A 72 19.22 -7.44 10.39
C ALA A 72 19.44 -8.18 9.06
N GLU A 73 20.23 -9.24 9.06
CA GLU A 73 20.47 -10.06 7.85
C GLU A 73 19.19 -10.77 7.37
N ARG A 74 18.36 -11.29 8.30
CA ARG A 74 17.09 -11.90 7.93
C ARG A 74 16.10 -10.90 7.37
N VAL A 75 15.97 -9.74 8.00
CA VAL A 75 15.07 -8.67 7.52
C VAL A 75 15.50 -8.22 6.13
N ARG A 76 16.81 -7.96 5.91
CA ARG A 76 17.33 -7.60 4.59
C ARG A 76 17.00 -8.67 3.53
N ARG A 77 17.16 -9.95 3.85
CA ARG A 77 16.79 -11.05 2.94
C ARG A 77 15.28 -11.06 2.61
N LEU A 78 14.42 -10.73 3.57
CA LEU A 78 12.98 -10.63 3.35
C LEU A 78 12.61 -9.41 2.48
N GLU A 79 13.34 -8.31 2.61
CA GLU A 79 13.24 -7.11 1.77
C GLU A 79 13.73 -7.41 0.35
N ASP A 80 14.92 -7.98 0.20
CA ASP A 80 15.50 -8.35 -1.10
C ASP A 80 14.63 -9.35 -1.86
N ALA A 81 13.95 -10.26 -1.15
CA ALA A 81 13.01 -11.21 -1.71
C ALA A 81 11.62 -10.61 -2.00
N GLY A 82 11.39 -9.32 -1.69
CA GLY A 82 10.11 -8.65 -1.86
C GLY A 82 8.99 -9.15 -0.95
N VAL A 83 9.31 -9.93 0.10
CA VAL A 83 8.34 -10.36 1.12
C VAL A 83 7.93 -9.18 1.98
N ILE A 84 8.89 -8.32 2.34
CA ILE A 84 8.63 -7.00 2.91
C ILE A 84 8.73 -6.00 1.76
N SER A 85 7.59 -5.41 1.40
CA SER A 85 7.49 -4.42 0.32
C SER A 85 7.77 -2.99 0.76
N GLY A 86 7.81 -2.74 2.08
CA GLY A 86 8.08 -1.42 2.64
C GLY A 86 7.54 -1.25 4.05
N TYR A 87 7.78 -0.06 4.60
CA TYR A 87 7.34 0.36 5.93
C TYR A 87 6.61 1.70 5.79
N HIS A 88 5.36 1.76 6.20
CA HIS A 88 4.54 2.96 6.06
C HIS A 88 3.89 3.34 7.39
N ALA A 89 3.82 4.64 7.66
CA ALA A 89 2.99 5.16 8.73
C ALA A 89 1.51 5.14 8.30
N THR A 90 0.65 4.55 9.12
CA THR A 90 -0.79 4.66 8.92
C THR A 90 -1.26 6.00 9.45
N VAL A 91 -1.82 6.83 8.58
CA VAL A 91 -2.37 8.15 8.93
C VAL A 91 -3.88 8.07 8.91
N ASN A 92 -4.53 8.61 9.96
CA ASN A 92 -5.99 8.68 10.03
C ASN A 92 -6.50 9.89 9.22
N PRO A 93 -7.14 9.71 8.06
CA PRO A 93 -7.59 10.81 7.21
C PRO A 93 -8.57 11.75 7.93
N ARG A 94 -9.41 11.21 8.82
CA ARG A 94 -10.38 12.02 9.59
C ARG A 94 -9.73 13.03 10.53
N ARG A 95 -8.47 12.77 10.96
CA ARG A 95 -7.69 13.71 11.77
C ARG A 95 -7.05 14.82 10.95
N LEU A 96 -7.12 14.71 9.64
CA LEU A 96 -6.68 15.69 8.65
C LEU A 96 -7.88 16.28 7.88
N ASP A 97 -9.07 16.29 8.51
CA ASP A 97 -10.33 16.84 8.01
C ASP A 97 -10.93 16.12 6.79
N TYR A 98 -10.37 14.98 6.36
CA TYR A 98 -11.00 14.12 5.35
C TYR A 98 -12.09 13.26 6.01
N ALA A 99 -13.27 13.85 6.19
CA ALA A 99 -14.39 13.24 6.89
C ALA A 99 -15.04 12.07 6.12
N LEU A 100 -14.92 12.09 4.79
CA LEU A 100 -15.53 11.11 3.89
C LEU A 100 -14.46 10.17 3.33
N SER A 101 -14.81 8.90 3.27
CA SER A 101 -14.10 7.85 2.54
C SER A 101 -15.09 7.18 1.58
N ALA A 102 -14.69 6.96 0.35
CA ALA A 102 -15.54 6.36 -0.68
C ALA A 102 -14.76 5.32 -1.49
N MET A 103 -15.46 4.27 -1.89
CA MET A 103 -15.01 3.33 -2.92
C MET A 103 -15.68 3.70 -4.24
N VAL A 104 -14.89 4.06 -5.25
CA VAL A 104 -15.39 4.43 -6.58
C VAL A 104 -15.08 3.30 -7.55
N ARG A 105 -16.13 2.66 -8.05
CA ARG A 105 -16.01 1.63 -9.08
C ARG A 105 -16.05 2.30 -10.45
N LEU A 106 -15.11 1.91 -11.30
CA LEU A 106 -14.99 2.42 -12.66
C LEU A 106 -15.20 1.31 -13.67
N ARG A 107 -15.90 1.63 -14.77
CA ARG A 107 -15.93 0.80 -15.99
C ARG A 107 -15.19 1.53 -17.10
N CYS A 108 -14.18 0.90 -17.65
CA CYS A 108 -13.38 1.44 -18.74
C CYS A 108 -13.18 0.38 -19.82
N ASP A 109 -12.87 0.82 -21.04
CA ASP A 109 -12.44 -0.07 -22.09
C ASP A 109 -11.01 -0.58 -21.83
N GLY A 110 -10.60 -1.65 -22.56
CA GLY A 110 -9.33 -2.32 -22.32
C GLY A 110 -8.10 -1.41 -22.44
N ALA A 111 -8.09 -0.45 -23.36
CA ALA A 111 -6.98 0.47 -23.57
C ALA A 111 -6.90 1.51 -22.44
N THR A 112 -8.03 2.04 -22.00
CA THR A 112 -8.12 2.96 -20.88
C THR A 112 -7.77 2.27 -19.57
N CYS A 113 -8.27 1.03 -19.36
CA CYS A 113 -7.96 0.24 -18.18
C CYS A 113 -6.48 -0.04 -18.00
N ALA A 114 -5.74 -0.24 -19.08
CA ALA A 114 -4.29 -0.46 -19.02
C ALA A 114 -3.55 0.76 -18.43
N ARG A 115 -4.09 1.97 -18.60
CA ARG A 115 -3.50 3.23 -18.19
C ARG A 115 -4.18 3.87 -16.98
N ILE A 116 -5.14 3.20 -16.34
CA ILE A 116 -5.96 3.79 -15.27
C ILE A 116 -5.11 4.38 -14.15
N GLY A 117 -4.01 3.72 -13.76
CA GLY A 117 -3.09 4.23 -12.73
C GLY A 117 -2.55 5.61 -13.06
N SER A 118 -2.00 5.80 -14.26
CA SER A 118 -1.47 7.09 -14.71
C SER A 118 -2.55 8.16 -14.92
N LEU A 119 -3.78 7.77 -15.26
CA LEU A 119 -4.88 8.72 -15.42
C LEU A 119 -5.39 9.30 -14.11
N VAL A 120 -5.18 8.61 -12.98
CA VAL A 120 -5.64 9.07 -11.65
C VAL A 120 -4.49 9.55 -10.76
N GLU A 121 -3.24 9.48 -11.23
CA GLU A 121 -2.04 9.84 -10.48
C GLU A 121 -2.05 11.31 -9.99
N ASP A 122 -2.58 12.21 -10.81
CA ASP A 122 -2.67 13.65 -10.50
C ASP A 122 -3.89 14.01 -9.63
N ILE A 123 -4.60 13.01 -9.08
CA ILE A 123 -5.74 13.21 -8.19
C ILE A 123 -5.35 12.77 -6.78
N PRO A 124 -4.82 13.67 -5.92
CA PRO A 124 -4.22 13.30 -4.64
C PRO A 124 -5.22 12.71 -3.64
N GLU A 125 -6.52 12.91 -3.84
CA GLU A 125 -7.58 12.31 -3.03
C GLU A 125 -7.80 10.82 -3.35
N VAL A 126 -7.24 10.31 -4.45
CA VAL A 126 -7.23 8.88 -4.77
C VAL A 126 -6.06 8.24 -4.05
N LEU A 127 -6.33 7.59 -2.92
CA LEU A 127 -5.30 6.93 -2.10
C LEU A 127 -4.88 5.58 -2.67
N GLU A 128 -5.81 4.87 -3.34
CA GLU A 128 -5.55 3.56 -3.94
C GLU A 128 -6.27 3.42 -5.27
N CYS A 129 -5.63 2.74 -6.21
CA CYS A 129 -6.21 2.34 -7.49
C CYS A 129 -5.94 0.85 -7.70
N ARG A 130 -6.99 0.04 -7.76
CA ARG A 130 -6.92 -1.42 -7.97
C ARG A 130 -7.59 -1.79 -9.28
N ARG A 131 -6.86 -2.46 -10.16
CA ARG A 131 -7.45 -3.06 -11.36
C ARG A 131 -8.21 -4.32 -10.97
N LEU A 132 -9.37 -4.50 -11.57
CA LEU A 132 -10.24 -5.65 -11.32
C LEU A 132 -10.40 -6.48 -12.59
N ALA A 133 -10.63 -7.77 -12.39
CA ALA A 133 -11.15 -8.67 -13.41
C ALA A 133 -12.65 -8.88 -13.12
N GLY A 134 -13.52 -8.54 -14.07
CA GLY A 134 -14.96 -8.66 -13.91
C GLY A 134 -15.74 -7.54 -14.59
N GLU A 135 -16.94 -7.29 -14.13
CA GLU A 135 -17.84 -6.27 -14.68
C GLU A 135 -17.27 -4.85 -14.47
N ASP A 136 -16.75 -4.57 -13.28
CA ASP A 136 -16.00 -3.35 -13.01
C ASP A 136 -14.53 -3.54 -13.35
N SER A 137 -13.91 -2.52 -13.90
CA SER A 137 -12.53 -2.58 -14.40
C SER A 137 -11.52 -2.07 -13.38
N ALA A 138 -11.92 -1.15 -12.50
CA ALA A 138 -11.10 -0.63 -11.42
C ALA A 138 -11.92 -0.24 -10.19
N LEU A 139 -11.25 -0.27 -9.04
CA LEU A 139 -11.76 0.21 -7.76
C LEU A 139 -10.76 1.23 -7.21
N LEU A 140 -11.26 2.43 -6.93
CA LEU A 140 -10.49 3.50 -6.31
C LEU A 140 -10.94 3.67 -4.86
N HIS A 141 -9.97 3.89 -3.96
CA HIS A 141 -10.24 4.40 -2.62
C HIS A 141 -10.01 5.92 -2.63
N VAL A 142 -11.05 6.68 -2.36
CA VAL A 142 -11.06 8.15 -2.42
C VAL A 142 -11.39 8.71 -1.05
N VAL A 143 -10.71 9.79 -0.66
CA VAL A 143 -11.03 10.56 0.55
C VAL A 143 -11.46 11.97 0.19
N ALA A 144 -12.37 12.55 0.98
CA ALA A 144 -12.83 13.92 0.76
C ALA A 144 -13.22 14.59 2.08
N MET A 145 -13.11 15.91 2.13
CA MET A 145 -13.48 16.72 3.31
C MET A 145 -14.99 16.87 3.46
N SER A 146 -15.72 16.91 2.32
CA SER A 146 -17.17 17.12 2.27
C SER A 146 -17.77 16.44 1.04
N THR A 147 -19.09 16.39 0.94
CA THR A 147 -19.81 15.91 -0.25
C THR A 147 -19.50 16.76 -1.49
N GLY A 148 -19.44 18.08 -1.37
CA GLY A 148 -19.04 18.96 -2.48
C GLY A 148 -17.59 18.77 -2.91
N HIS A 149 -16.68 18.48 -1.97
CA HIS A 149 -15.31 18.09 -2.31
C HIS A 149 -15.29 16.74 -3.05
N LEU A 150 -16.05 15.74 -2.57
CA LEU A 150 -16.16 14.45 -3.26
C LEU A 150 -16.69 14.61 -4.69
N GLU A 151 -17.74 15.43 -4.88
CA GLU A 151 -18.27 15.75 -6.21
C GLU A 151 -17.19 16.32 -7.12
N SER A 152 -16.39 17.28 -6.65
CA SER A 152 -15.29 17.84 -7.42
C SER A 152 -14.21 16.84 -7.79
N VAL A 153 -13.95 15.86 -6.92
CA VAL A 153 -13.01 14.75 -7.19
C VAL A 153 -13.57 13.83 -8.28
N LEU A 154 -14.87 13.48 -8.19
CA LEU A 154 -15.53 12.66 -9.21
C LEU A 154 -15.56 13.37 -10.57
N ASP A 155 -15.81 14.68 -10.62
CA ASP A 155 -15.73 15.47 -11.85
C ASP A 155 -14.32 15.45 -12.47
N ARG A 156 -13.28 15.54 -11.64
CA ARG A 156 -11.89 15.41 -12.11
C ARG A 156 -11.64 14.01 -12.67
N LEU A 157 -12.08 12.97 -12.01
CA LEU A 157 -12.00 11.59 -12.49
C LEU A 157 -12.66 11.42 -13.87
N LEU A 158 -13.87 11.94 -14.05
CA LEU A 158 -14.58 11.87 -15.32
C LEU A 158 -13.83 12.64 -16.44
N LYS A 159 -13.26 13.81 -16.13
CA LYS A 159 -12.48 14.60 -17.09
C LYS A 159 -11.19 13.92 -17.55
N THR A 160 -10.64 12.99 -16.80
CA THR A 160 -9.46 12.20 -17.26
C THR A 160 -9.79 11.24 -18.40
N GLY A 161 -11.07 11.00 -18.66
CA GLY A 161 -11.51 9.93 -19.58
C GLY A 161 -11.27 8.51 -19.04
N ALA A 162 -10.99 8.39 -17.74
CA ALA A 162 -10.70 7.12 -17.09
C ALA A 162 -11.89 6.17 -17.09
N SER A 163 -13.10 6.68 -17.22
CA SER A 163 -14.31 5.86 -17.19
C SER A 163 -15.48 6.53 -17.90
N ASN A 164 -16.34 5.70 -18.50
CA ASN A 164 -17.62 6.11 -19.04
C ASN A 164 -18.77 5.98 -18.01
N SER A 165 -18.52 5.29 -16.90
CA SER A 165 -19.49 5.06 -15.82
C SER A 165 -18.81 4.86 -14.50
N THR A 166 -19.28 5.57 -13.47
CA THR A 166 -18.79 5.47 -12.11
C THR A 166 -19.91 5.09 -11.16
N THR A 167 -19.59 4.28 -10.15
CA THR A 167 -20.50 4.02 -9.02
C THR A 167 -19.73 4.35 -7.75
N THR A 168 -20.23 5.31 -6.98
CA THR A 168 -19.61 5.76 -5.74
C THR A 168 -20.32 5.14 -4.53
N LEU A 169 -19.55 4.48 -3.67
CA LEU A 169 -20.00 3.84 -2.43
C LEU A 169 -19.36 4.57 -1.26
N ILE A 170 -20.16 5.24 -0.43
CA ILE A 170 -19.64 5.88 0.79
C ILE A 170 -19.33 4.81 1.82
N VAL A 171 -18.11 4.83 2.36
CA VAL A 171 -17.68 3.95 3.45
C VAL A 171 -18.21 4.49 4.77
N LEU A 172 -19.17 3.78 5.36
CA LEU A 172 -19.73 4.18 6.66
C LEU A 172 -18.78 3.83 7.80
N GLN A 173 -18.15 2.66 7.74
CA GLN A 173 -17.25 2.16 8.77
C GLN A 173 -16.27 1.15 8.19
N THR A 174 -15.04 1.13 8.71
CA THR A 174 -14.04 0.10 8.42
C THR A 174 -13.72 -0.67 9.72
N PRO A 175 -14.49 -1.73 10.05
CA PRO A 175 -14.31 -2.46 11.32
C PRO A 175 -12.94 -3.13 11.46
N HIS A 176 -12.34 -3.48 10.34
CA HIS A 176 -11.03 -4.12 10.26
C HIS A 176 -10.21 -3.54 9.11
N GLU A 177 -9.01 -3.11 9.41
CA GLU A 177 -8.05 -2.59 8.45
C GLU A 177 -6.68 -3.23 8.71
N ASN A 178 -5.97 -3.57 7.65
CA ASN A 178 -4.56 -4.03 7.71
C ASN A 178 -4.30 -5.16 8.72
N ARG A 179 -5.13 -6.22 8.73
CA ARG A 179 -4.86 -7.39 9.56
C ARG A 179 -3.55 -8.05 9.15
N PRO A 180 -2.68 -8.41 10.12
CA PRO A 180 -1.42 -9.08 9.82
C PRO A 180 -1.64 -10.42 9.12
N LEU A 181 -0.83 -10.71 8.11
CA LEU A 181 -0.68 -12.05 7.55
C LEU A 181 0.11 -12.91 8.55
N THR A 182 -0.43 -14.05 8.97
CA THR A 182 0.19 -14.91 9.97
C THR A 182 0.60 -16.25 9.38
N ARG A 183 1.57 -16.91 10.04
CA ARG A 183 1.97 -18.26 9.69
C ARG A 183 0.81 -19.25 9.71
N ALA A 184 -0.12 -19.10 10.66
CA ALA A 184 -1.29 -19.96 10.75
C ALA A 184 -2.19 -19.85 9.51
N MET A 185 -2.41 -18.63 9.00
CA MET A 185 -3.16 -18.39 7.75
C MET A 185 -2.44 -19.02 6.55
N TRP A 186 -1.12 -18.84 6.47
CA TRP A 186 -0.31 -19.44 5.41
C TRP A 186 -0.40 -20.97 5.41
N ASN A 187 -0.21 -21.60 6.57
CA ASN A 187 -0.29 -23.05 6.70
C ASN A 187 -1.67 -23.58 6.32
N ALA A 188 -2.74 -22.91 6.74
CA ALA A 188 -4.11 -23.28 6.39
C ALA A 188 -4.35 -23.19 4.87
N ALA A 189 -3.89 -22.13 4.20
CA ALA A 189 -4.01 -21.99 2.76
C ALA A 189 -3.22 -23.04 1.98
N MET A 190 -1.99 -23.36 2.45
CA MET A 190 -1.15 -24.40 1.82
C MET A 190 -1.76 -25.81 1.94
N ALA A 191 -2.41 -26.11 3.07
CA ALA A 191 -3.11 -27.38 3.26
C ALA A 191 -4.31 -27.55 2.30
N MET A 192 -4.94 -26.43 1.89
CA MET A 192 -6.08 -26.44 0.94
C MET A 192 -5.64 -26.44 -0.53
N SER A 193 -4.38 -26.10 -0.83
CA SER A 193 -3.85 -26.01 -2.20
C SER A 193 -3.13 -27.29 -2.62
N GLY A 194 -3.05 -28.31 -1.78
CA GLY A 194 -2.36 -29.58 -2.03
C GLY A 194 -3.25 -30.73 -2.50
N ASP A 195 -4.52 -30.46 -2.80
CA ASP A 195 -5.46 -31.32 -3.48
C ASP A 195 -5.66 -30.77 -4.90
#